data_3346928225145f539f6ecd23cb3be1ab
#
_entry.id   3346928225145f539f6ecd23cb3be1ab
#
_cell.length_a   1.000
_cell.length_b   1.000
_cell.length_c   1.000
_cell.angle_alpha   90.00
_cell.angle_beta   90.00
_cell.angle_gamma   90.00
#
_symmetry.space_group_name_H-M   'P 1'
#
loop_
_entity.id
_entity.type
_entity.pdbx_description
1 polymer ?
#
loop_
_entity_poly.entity_id
_entity_poly.type
_entity_poly.pdbx_seq_one_letter_code
_entity_poly.pdbx_strand_id
1 'polypeptide(L)' 'MNKTRFPSTNRISITLADCVNRKLAERASREGRSVSNLAAYLLERALETEED' A
#
# COMPACT_ATOMS: atom_id res chain seq x y z
N MET A 1 -10.30 -14.41 -6.47
CA MET A 1 -10.03 -14.28 -6.18
C MET A 1 -9.81 -14.15 -5.45
N ASN A 2 -9.63 -14.37 -5.26
CA ASN A 2 -9.39 -14.38 -4.69
C ASN A 2 -9.09 -13.98 -3.97
N LYS A 3 -9.25 -13.98 -3.68
CA LYS A 3 -9.00 -13.73 -3.08
C LYS A 3 -8.38 -13.73 -2.16
N THR A 4 -8.75 -13.85 -1.86
CA THR A 4 -8.06 -13.85 -0.92
C THR A 4 -6.86 -14.52 -1.03
N ARG A 5 -6.04 -14.09 -1.70
CA ARG A 5 -4.85 -14.60 -1.85
C ARG A 5 -4.01 -14.44 -0.66
N PHE A 6 -4.41 -13.69 0.31
CA PHE A 6 -3.60 -13.51 1.48
C PHE A 6 -4.35 -14.08 2.66
N PRO A 7 -4.18 -15.35 2.96
CA PRO A 7 -4.91 -15.96 4.05
C PRO A 7 -4.56 -15.37 5.40
N SER A 8 -3.42 -14.72 5.52
CA SER A 8 -3.10 -14.07 6.76
C SER A 8 -2.45 -12.74 6.46
N THR A 9 -2.42 -11.86 7.42
CA THR A 9 -1.82 -10.55 7.23
C THR A 9 -0.64 -10.41 8.15
N ASN A 10 0.34 -9.66 7.72
CA ASN A 10 1.51 -9.37 8.51
C ASN A 10 1.67 -7.87 8.61
N ARG A 11 2.13 -7.40 9.76
CA ARG A 11 2.39 -5.99 9.92
C ARG A 11 3.86 -5.76 9.80
N ILE A 12 4.24 -4.75 9.08
CA ILE A 12 5.64 -4.38 8.96
C ILE A 12 5.75 -2.87 9.15
N SER A 13 6.96 -2.43 9.49
CA SER A 13 7.23 -1.00 9.57
C SER A 13 8.27 -0.68 8.54
N ILE A 14 8.10 0.42 7.85
CA ILE A 14 9.07 0.85 6.85
C ILE A 14 9.36 2.32 7.06
N THR A 15 10.53 2.73 6.58
CA THR A 15 10.93 4.12 6.65
C THR A 15 10.73 4.74 5.28
N LEU A 16 10.09 5.89 5.25
CA LEU A 16 9.84 6.58 3.99
C LEU A 16 10.44 7.96 4.05
N ALA A 17 10.86 8.45 2.90
CA ALA A 17 11.28 9.84 2.81
C ALA A 17 10.07 10.72 3.13
N ASP A 18 10.32 11.88 3.70
CA ASP A 18 9.23 12.79 4.06
C ASP A 18 8.34 13.13 2.89
N CYS A 19 8.90 13.39 1.74
CA CYS A 19 8.07 13.77 0.60
C CYS A 19 7.18 12.62 0.14
N VAL A 20 7.68 11.41 0.22
CA VAL A 20 6.88 10.25 -0.16
C VAL A 20 5.75 10.06 0.85
N ASN A 21 6.06 10.21 2.12
CA ASN A 21 5.06 10.07 3.16
C ASN A 21 3.95 11.10 2.98
N ARG A 22 4.32 12.34 2.66
CA ARG A 22 3.35 13.40 2.47
C ARG A 22 2.46 13.13 1.28
N LYS A 23 3.04 12.68 0.17
CA LYS A 23 2.25 12.38 -1.02
C LYS A 23 1.29 11.22 -0.75
N LEU A 24 1.75 10.25 -0.01
CA LEU A 24 0.93 9.10 0.33
C LEU A 24 -0.27 9.55 1.16
N ALA A 25 -0.03 10.39 2.15
CA ALA A 25 -1.10 10.86 3.01
C ALA A 25 -2.12 11.70 2.23
N GLU A 26 -1.64 12.54 1.33
CA GLU A 26 -2.52 13.36 0.53
C GLU A 26 -3.38 12.52 -0.39
N ARG A 27 -2.78 11.53 -1.00
CA ARG A 27 -3.53 10.67 -1.90
C ARG A 27 -4.55 9.84 -1.16
N ALA A 28 -4.16 9.32 0.02
CA ALA A 28 -5.09 8.54 0.81
C ALA A 28 -6.31 9.38 1.19
N SER A 29 -6.07 10.63 1.55
CA SER A 29 -7.15 11.53 1.91
C SER A 29 -8.08 11.75 0.73
N ARG A 30 -7.53 11.98 -0.45
CA ARG A 30 -8.34 12.20 -1.63
C ARG A 30 -9.16 10.98 -1.99
N GLU A 31 -8.63 9.79 -1.76
CA GLU A 31 -9.32 8.57 -2.14
C GLU A 31 -10.18 8.01 -1.03
N GLY A 32 -10.19 8.66 0.12
CA GLY A 32 -11.04 8.21 1.21
C GLY A 32 -10.58 6.91 1.85
N ARG A 33 -9.27 6.65 1.86
CA ARG A 33 -8.77 5.45 2.49
C ARG A 33 -7.68 5.81 3.48
N SER A 34 -7.37 4.88 4.37
CA SER A 34 -6.32 5.13 5.33
C SER A 34 -4.97 5.03 4.62
N VAL A 35 -3.96 5.64 5.21
CA VAL A 35 -2.63 5.59 4.65
C VAL A 35 -2.14 4.15 4.57
N SER A 36 -2.42 3.36 5.59
CA SER A 36 -2.00 1.96 5.58
C SER A 36 -2.65 1.17 4.46
N ASN A 37 -3.93 1.38 4.24
CA ASN A 37 -4.63 0.68 3.18
C ASN A 37 -4.09 1.08 1.81
N LEU A 38 -3.85 2.37 1.62
CA LEU A 38 -3.31 2.82 0.34
C LEU A 38 -1.92 2.26 0.12
N ALA A 39 -1.08 2.28 1.15
CA ALA A 39 0.27 1.77 1.01
C ALA A 39 0.27 0.29 0.65
N ALA A 40 -0.58 -0.49 1.30
CA ALA A 40 -0.67 -1.91 1.00
C ALA A 40 -1.11 -2.14 -0.45
N TYR A 41 -2.09 -1.39 -0.89
CA TYR A 41 -2.58 -1.49 -2.25
C TYR A 41 -1.48 -1.19 -3.26
N LEU A 42 -0.73 -0.12 -3.02
CA LEU A 42 0.32 0.27 -3.95
C LEU A 42 1.46 -0.75 -3.98
N LEU A 43 1.78 -1.33 -2.84
CA LEU A 43 2.81 -2.35 -2.79
C LEU A 43 2.37 -3.60 -3.54
N GLU A 44 1.13 -3.98 -3.40
CA GLU A 44 0.63 -5.14 -4.11
C GLU A 44 0.69 -4.92 -5.60
N ARG A 45 0.32 -3.72 -6.05
CA ARG A 45 0.36 -3.41 -7.47
C ARG A 45 1.78 -3.42 -7.99
N ALA A 46 2.70 -2.87 -7.23
CA ALA A 46 4.09 -2.82 -7.65
C ALA A 46 4.69 -4.21 -7.78
N LEU A 47 4.35 -5.09 -6.85
CA LEU A 47 4.89 -6.44 -6.88
C LEU A 47 4.28 -7.26 -8.00
N GLU A 48 3.02 -7.05 -8.29
CA GLU A 48 2.40 -7.72 -9.40
C GLU A 48 3.07 -7.33 -10.69
N THR A 49 3.38 -6.06 -10.86
CA THR A 49 3.99 -5.58 -12.07
C THR A 49 5.36 -6.16 -12.27
N GLU A 50 6.08 -6.43 -11.19
CA GLU A 50 7.36 -6.94 -11.33
C GLU A 50 7.40 -8.36 -11.66
N GLU A 51 6.36 -9.08 -11.54
CA GLU A 51 6.42 -10.37 -11.78
C GLU A 51 6.50 -10.77 -13.09
N ASP A 52 6.48 -10.56 -13.90
CA ASP A 52 6.56 -10.92 -15.21
C ASP A 52 6.83 -12.15 -15.53
#